data_4e65964158781f29830491dfe3215911
#
_entry.id   4e65964158781f29830491dfe3215911
#
_cell.length_a   1.000
_cell.length_b   1.000
_cell.length_c   1.000
_cell.angle_alpha   90.00
_cell.angle_beta   90.00
_cell.angle_gamma   90.00
#
_symmetry.space_group_name_H-M   'P 1'
#
loop_
_entity.id
_entity.type
_entity.pdbx_description
1 polymer ?
#
loop_
_entity_poly.entity_id
_entity_poly.type
_entity_poly.pdbx_seq_one_letter_code
_entity_poly.pdbx_strand_id
1 'polypeptide(L)'
;MSEESSPPVSPAGTEGQGVGVLLDERELRTFYANAYRIHTSAEEVVIDLGFNMPNPNPNSPGGPQLLFKVTDRAILSYTNAKRLAMSLTQLIKRYEQQFGEIPMQAGRR
;
A
#
# COMPACT_ATOMS: atom_id res chain seq x y z
N MET A 1 -12.65 -12.03 27.68
CA MET A 1 -12.36 -12.05 27.24
C MET A 1 -11.44 -11.64 26.45
N SER A 2 -10.76 -11.60 26.45
CA SER A 2 -9.83 -11.00 25.77
C SER A 2 -9.51 -11.49 24.47
N GLU A 3 -9.77 -12.63 24.17
CA GLU A 3 -9.49 -13.07 22.87
C GLU A 3 -10.34 -12.42 21.90
N GLU A 4 -11.36 -11.80 22.30
CA GLU A 4 -12.13 -11.09 21.36
C GLU A 4 -11.40 -9.91 20.81
N SER A 5 -10.53 -9.34 21.58
CA SER A 5 -9.81 -8.19 21.07
C SER A 5 -8.65 -8.58 20.18
N SER A 6 -8.35 -9.86 20.12
CA SER A 6 -7.26 -10.35 19.28
C SER A 6 -7.81 -11.33 18.29
N PRO A 7 -7.78 -11.01 17.01
CA PRO A 7 -8.29 -11.96 16.04
C PRO A 7 -7.54 -13.27 16.14
N PRO A 8 -8.21 -14.36 15.88
CA PRO A 8 -7.51 -15.63 15.91
C PRO A 8 -6.52 -15.72 14.76
N VAL A 9 -5.53 -16.55 14.96
CA VAL A 9 -4.61 -16.88 13.90
C VAL A 9 -5.29 -17.87 12.99
N SER A 10 -5.32 -17.59 11.70
CA SER A 10 -6.01 -18.46 10.77
C SER A 10 -5.14 -18.70 9.55
N PRO A 11 -5.41 -19.76 8.79
CA PRO A 11 -4.61 -20.02 7.61
C PRO A 11 -4.81 -18.96 6.56
N ALA A 12 -3.72 -18.57 5.94
CA ALA A 12 -3.77 -17.68 4.79
C ALA A 12 -3.53 -18.51 3.55
N GLY A 13 -3.73 -17.90 2.41
CA GLY A 13 -3.45 -18.56 1.16
C GLY A 13 -1.99 -18.94 1.07
N THR A 14 -1.69 -20.01 0.38
CA THR A 14 -0.34 -20.51 0.38
C THR A 14 0.51 -19.99 -0.73
N GLU A 15 0.00 -19.33 -1.68
CA GLU A 15 0.79 -18.75 -2.73
C GLU A 15 1.64 -19.75 -3.48
N GLY A 16 1.24 -20.98 -3.53
CA GLY A 16 1.97 -21.96 -4.27
C GLY A 16 3.26 -22.40 -3.65
N GLN A 17 3.45 -22.20 -2.37
CA GLN A 17 4.69 -22.55 -1.76
C GLN A 17 4.71 -23.89 -1.09
N GLY A 18 3.63 -24.58 -1.04
CA GLY A 18 3.60 -25.89 -0.39
C GLY A 18 3.68 -25.84 1.11
N VAL A 19 3.73 -24.70 1.69
CA VAL A 19 3.79 -24.53 3.14
C VAL A 19 2.59 -23.70 3.56
N GLY A 20 1.86 -24.18 4.55
CA GLY A 20 0.75 -23.41 5.08
C GLY A 20 1.24 -22.18 5.83
N VAL A 21 0.47 -21.13 5.79
CA VAL A 21 0.77 -19.88 6.48
C VAL A 21 -0.35 -19.59 7.44
N LEU A 22 -0.01 -19.33 8.70
CA LEU A 22 -0.98 -18.90 9.68
C LEU A 22 -0.99 -17.38 9.73
N LEU A 23 -2.16 -16.80 9.80
CA LEU A 23 -2.32 -15.36 9.78
C LEU A 23 -2.51 -14.87 11.20
N ASP A 24 -1.62 -14.02 11.67
CA ASP A 24 -1.70 -13.44 13.00
C ASP A 24 -1.90 -11.93 12.85
N GLU A 25 -3.09 -11.46 13.19
CA GLU A 25 -3.46 -10.07 13.03
C GLU A 25 -3.54 -9.32 14.35
N ARG A 26 -2.98 -9.86 15.40
CA ARG A 26 -3.18 -9.27 16.73
C ARG A 26 -2.51 -7.91 16.86
N GLU A 27 -1.47 -7.64 16.07
CA GLU A 27 -0.79 -6.34 16.11
C GLU A 27 -1.05 -5.52 14.88
N LEU A 28 -2.09 -5.88 14.15
CA LEU A 28 -2.42 -5.21 12.92
C LEU A 28 -2.86 -3.78 13.19
N ARG A 29 -2.38 -2.86 12.36
CA ARG A 29 -2.86 -1.49 12.35
C ARG A 29 -3.31 -1.16 10.95
N THR A 30 -4.39 -0.41 10.84
CA THR A 30 -4.95 -0.04 9.56
C THR A 30 -4.80 1.45 9.35
N PHE A 31 -4.39 1.83 8.17
CA PHE A 31 -4.29 3.25 7.82
C PHE A 31 -4.75 3.44 6.40
N TYR A 32 -5.06 4.66 6.05
CA TYR A 32 -5.45 5.04 4.70
C TYR A 32 -4.41 5.97 4.13
N ALA A 33 -4.16 5.87 2.83
CA ALA A 33 -3.23 6.74 2.15
C ALA A 33 -3.79 7.05 0.78
N ASN A 34 -3.56 8.27 0.30
CA ASN A 34 -3.97 8.63 -1.04
C ASN A 34 -2.78 8.96 -1.94
N ALA A 35 -1.57 8.74 -1.45
CA ALA A 35 -0.37 9.00 -2.22
C ALA A 35 0.74 8.10 -1.78
N TYR A 36 1.70 7.91 -2.65
CA TYR A 36 2.84 7.07 -2.34
C TYR A 36 4.07 7.62 -3.03
N ARG A 37 5.23 7.17 -2.57
CA ARG A 37 6.50 7.42 -3.22
C ARG A 37 7.35 6.17 -3.08
N ILE A 38 8.03 5.77 -4.14
CA ILE A 38 8.89 4.60 -4.11
C ILE A 38 10.32 5.06 -4.36
N HIS A 39 11.23 4.60 -3.50
CA HIS A 39 12.64 4.78 -3.75
C HIS A 39 13.38 3.52 -3.37
N THR A 40 14.63 3.40 -3.77
CA THR A 40 15.28 2.10 -3.74
C THR A 40 16.70 2.24 -3.25
N SER A 41 17.21 1.14 -2.74
CA SER A 41 18.63 0.94 -2.52
C SER A 41 19.04 -0.30 -3.27
N ALA A 42 20.28 -0.73 -3.07
CA ALA A 42 20.77 -1.93 -3.76
C ALA A 42 20.00 -3.17 -3.36
N GLU A 43 19.45 -3.20 -2.16
CA GLU A 43 18.87 -4.42 -1.63
C GLU A 43 17.40 -4.30 -1.26
N GLU A 44 16.86 -3.10 -1.26
CA GLU A 44 15.52 -2.91 -0.73
C GLU A 44 14.72 -1.92 -1.53
N VAL A 45 13.43 -2.14 -1.54
CA VAL A 45 12.45 -1.22 -2.08
C VAL A 45 11.77 -0.54 -0.91
N VAL A 46 11.72 0.79 -0.94
CA VAL A 46 11.10 1.57 0.12
C VAL A 46 9.85 2.20 -0.44
N ILE A 47 8.72 1.94 0.22
CA ILE A 47 7.43 2.48 -0.19
C ILE A 47 6.95 3.40 0.90
N ASP A 48 6.88 4.69 0.60
CA ASP A 48 6.35 5.69 1.51
C ASP A 48 4.90 5.93 1.17
N LEU A 49 4.07 5.97 2.19
CA LEU A 49 2.64 6.14 2.04
C LEU A 49 2.19 7.33 2.86
N GLY A 50 1.18 8.03 2.38
CA GLY A 50 0.70 9.18 3.12
C GLY A 50 -0.33 9.94 2.31
N PHE A 51 -0.30 11.26 2.48
CA PHE A 51 -1.33 12.10 1.91
C PHE A 51 -0.73 13.26 1.14
N ASN A 52 -1.26 13.47 -0.06
CA ASN A 52 -1.06 14.72 -0.75
C ASN A 52 -2.08 15.72 -0.25
N MET A 53 -1.63 16.89 0.10
CA MET A 53 -2.49 17.95 0.57
C MET A 53 -1.95 19.27 0.08
N PRO A 54 -2.76 20.33 0.07
CA PRO A 54 -2.23 21.64 -0.30
C PRO A 54 -1.14 22.06 0.67
N ASN A 55 -0.09 22.68 0.12
CA ASN A 55 0.99 23.19 0.94
C ASN A 55 0.43 24.30 1.84
N PRO A 56 0.60 24.17 3.16
CA PRO A 56 0.07 25.20 4.06
C PRO A 56 0.81 26.51 4.02
N ASN A 57 1.99 26.55 3.39
CA ASN A 57 2.76 27.77 3.29
C ASN A 57 2.43 28.46 1.98
N PRO A 58 1.59 29.53 1.98
CA PRO A 58 1.21 30.17 0.74
C PRO A 58 2.34 30.91 0.07
N ASN A 59 3.44 31.16 0.78
CA ASN A 59 4.57 31.90 0.24
C ASN A 59 5.70 31.00 -0.17
N SER A 60 5.44 29.73 -0.38
CA SER A 60 6.47 28.83 -0.84
C SER A 60 7.06 29.30 -2.16
N PRO A 61 8.35 29.10 -2.34
CA PRO A 61 8.94 29.37 -3.65
C PRO A 61 8.29 28.48 -4.71
N GLY A 62 8.03 29.07 -5.86
CA GLY A 62 7.39 28.32 -6.91
C GLY A 62 5.88 28.33 -6.87
N GLY A 63 5.28 29.03 -5.91
CA GLY A 63 3.82 29.18 -5.86
C GLY A 63 3.13 28.01 -5.15
N PRO A 64 1.83 27.87 -5.35
CA PRO A 64 1.08 26.82 -4.69
C PRO A 64 1.59 25.45 -5.09
N GLN A 65 1.75 24.58 -4.11
CA GLN A 65 2.29 23.26 -4.32
C GLN A 65 1.54 22.28 -3.46
N LEU A 66 1.69 21.02 -3.78
CA LEU A 66 1.21 19.96 -2.92
C LEU A 66 2.29 19.61 -1.91
N LEU A 67 1.85 19.24 -0.73
CA LEU A 67 2.71 18.70 0.30
C LEU A 67 2.39 17.22 0.44
N PHE A 68 3.42 16.39 0.29
CA PHE A 68 3.25 14.97 0.53
C PHE A 68 3.64 14.68 1.97
N LYS A 69 2.63 14.46 2.80
CA LYS A 69 2.87 14.13 4.18
C LYS A 69 3.01 12.63 4.32
N VAL A 70 4.23 12.18 4.57
CA VAL A 70 4.51 10.76 4.69
C VAL A 70 4.18 10.29 6.09
N THR A 71 3.31 9.32 6.21
CA THR A 71 2.90 8.81 7.50
C THR A 71 3.46 7.43 7.80
N ASP A 72 3.70 6.63 6.77
CA ASP A 72 4.10 5.26 6.96
C ASP A 72 5.12 4.88 5.90
N ARG A 73 5.99 3.97 6.26
CA ARG A 73 7.02 3.49 5.35
C ARG A 73 7.11 1.98 5.46
N ALA A 74 7.05 1.33 4.32
CA ALA A 74 7.25 -0.11 4.24
C ALA A 74 8.54 -0.38 3.47
N ILE A 75 9.32 -1.32 3.95
CA ILE A 75 10.56 -1.71 3.30
C ILE A 75 10.43 -3.17 2.94
N LEU A 76 10.66 -3.48 1.66
CA LEU A 76 10.54 -4.82 1.15
C LEU A 76 11.81 -5.22 0.45
N SER A 77 12.12 -6.51 0.50
CA SER A 77 13.13 -7.05 -0.40
C SER A 77 12.62 -6.96 -1.84
N TYR A 78 13.54 -7.01 -2.79
CA TYR A 78 13.12 -7.00 -4.18
C TYR A 78 12.24 -8.20 -4.53
N THR A 79 12.51 -9.35 -3.93
CA THR A 79 11.68 -10.51 -4.17
C THR A 79 10.24 -10.28 -3.73
N ASN A 80 10.06 -9.74 -2.53
CA ASN A 80 8.72 -9.48 -2.05
C ASN A 80 8.05 -8.34 -2.80
N ALA A 81 8.82 -7.35 -3.20
CA ALA A 81 8.27 -6.27 -4.01
C ALA A 81 7.75 -6.80 -5.34
N LYS A 82 8.48 -7.73 -5.95
CA LYS A 82 8.02 -8.31 -7.20
C LYS A 82 6.75 -9.12 -7.00
N ARG A 83 6.69 -9.89 -5.93
CA ARG A 83 5.47 -10.66 -5.64
C ARG A 83 4.28 -9.73 -5.42
N LEU A 84 4.49 -8.66 -4.68
CA LEU A 84 3.42 -7.70 -4.45
C LEU A 84 2.95 -7.06 -5.74
N ALA A 85 3.89 -6.67 -6.60
CA ALA A 85 3.54 -6.05 -7.87
C ALA A 85 2.71 -6.99 -8.73
N MET A 86 3.07 -8.26 -8.77
CA MET A 86 2.32 -9.23 -9.55
C MET A 86 0.94 -9.45 -8.98
N SER A 87 0.82 -9.51 -7.66
CA SER A 87 -0.48 -9.68 -7.02
C SER A 87 -1.39 -8.49 -7.28
N LEU A 88 -0.84 -7.29 -7.18
CA LEU A 88 -1.61 -6.09 -7.45
C LEU A 88 -2.06 -6.03 -8.90
N THR A 89 -1.17 -6.42 -9.82
CA THR A 89 -1.52 -6.42 -11.23
C THR A 89 -2.70 -7.33 -11.50
N GLN A 90 -2.69 -8.53 -10.93
CA GLN A 90 -3.79 -9.44 -11.12
C GLN A 90 -5.08 -8.95 -10.51
N LEU A 91 -5.00 -8.36 -9.34
CA LEU A 91 -6.16 -7.82 -8.67
C LEU A 91 -6.79 -6.70 -9.49
N ILE A 92 -5.98 -5.78 -9.97
CA ILE A 92 -6.48 -4.67 -10.78
C ILE A 92 -7.09 -5.17 -12.07
N LYS A 93 -6.45 -6.17 -12.69
CA LYS A 93 -6.98 -6.72 -13.93
C LYS A 93 -8.36 -7.32 -13.71
N ARG A 94 -8.55 -8.07 -12.63
CA ARG A 94 -9.85 -8.65 -12.34
C ARG A 94 -10.90 -7.57 -12.07
N TYR A 95 -10.51 -6.55 -11.34
CA TYR A 95 -11.42 -5.45 -11.06
C TYR A 95 -11.87 -4.77 -12.35
N GLU A 96 -10.90 -4.49 -13.22
CA GLU A 96 -11.23 -3.80 -14.46
C GLU A 96 -12.07 -4.64 -15.41
N GLN A 97 -11.88 -5.95 -15.39
CA GLN A 97 -12.73 -6.81 -16.19
C GLN A 97 -14.16 -6.78 -15.72
N GLN A 98 -14.39 -6.57 -14.45
CA GLN A 98 -15.72 -6.59 -13.89
C GLN A 98 -16.38 -5.22 -13.89
N PHE A 99 -15.61 -4.17 -13.67
CA PHE A 99 -16.16 -2.84 -13.42
C PHE A 99 -15.68 -1.78 -14.41
N GLY A 100 -14.81 -2.15 -15.34
CA GLY A 100 -14.29 -1.18 -16.30
C GLY A 100 -12.98 -0.58 -15.86
N GLU A 101 -12.39 0.13 -16.78
CA GLU A 101 -11.05 0.66 -16.59
C GLU A 101 -10.99 1.66 -15.44
N ILE A 102 -9.97 1.55 -14.61
CA ILE A 102 -9.76 2.47 -13.50
C ILE A 102 -9.09 3.72 -14.06
N PRO A 103 -9.67 4.92 -13.85
CA PRO A 103 -9.01 6.12 -14.33
C PRO A 103 -7.73 6.39 -13.56
N MET A 104 -6.69 6.80 -14.29
CA MET A 104 -5.41 7.05 -13.67
C MET A 104 -5.28 8.49 -13.18
N GLN A 105 -6.16 9.37 -13.60
CA GLN A 105 -6.12 10.74 -13.15
C GLN A 105 -7.27 10.99 -12.22
N ALA A 106 -6.96 11.14 -10.95
CA ALA A 106 -7.98 11.38 -9.95
C ALA A 106 -8.73 12.65 -10.28
N GLY A 107 -10.02 12.65 -10.04
CA GLY A 107 -10.84 13.81 -10.30
C GLY A 107 -11.33 13.96 -11.71
N ARG A 108 -10.91 13.10 -12.58
CA ARG A 108 -11.35 13.14 -13.97
C ARG A 108 -12.45 12.13 -14.15
N ARG A 109 -13.59 12.50 -13.81
CA ARG A 109 -14.70 11.57 -13.86
C ARG A 109 -15.69 11.95 -14.89
#